data_0193c5b5ff4be83ac26ac3355a7218c4
#
_entry.id   0193c5b5ff4be83ac26ac3355a7218c4
#
_cell.length_a   1.000
_cell.length_b   1.000
_cell.length_c   1.000
_cell.angle_alpha   90.00
_cell.angle_beta   90.00
_cell.angle_gamma   90.00
#
_symmetry.space_group_name_H-M   'P 1'
#
loop_
_entity.id
_entity.type
_entity.pdbx_description
1 polymer ?
#
loop_
_entity_poly.entity_id
_entity_poly.type
_entity_poly.pdbx_seq_one_letter_code
_entity_poly.pdbx_strand_id
1 'polypeptide(L)'
;EVVAYTLLIFGLASTGLGAYLLRADLILFFKRQKGEAIAWSVGMIGIVVAICYLSIKYPFRLDMTEGDLYSLSPDTLKMLETLEAPVHITFFYDPLMRDTVEFYQLIASKSDKVTAEFHDPMLNPSIARLKGVEFAGTAIFESEGRGLQVNTPHESDIANGILKISRGIQQTICFLDGHGEPDP
;
A
#
# COMPACT_ATOMS: atom_id res chain seq x y z
N GLU A 1 8.08 -9.28 -8.62
CA GLU A 1 8.83 -10.54 -8.84
C GLU A 1 9.93 -10.39 -9.90
N VAL A 2 9.67 -9.77 -11.06
CA VAL A 2 10.67 -9.62 -12.15
C VAL A 2 11.92 -8.89 -11.66
N VAL A 3 11.80 -7.83 -10.86
CA VAL A 3 12.93 -7.06 -10.32
C VAL A 3 13.80 -7.89 -9.39
N ALA A 4 13.21 -8.78 -8.58
CA ALA A 4 13.95 -9.67 -7.68
C ALA A 4 14.79 -10.69 -8.46
N TYR A 5 14.23 -11.27 -9.51
CA TYR A 5 14.96 -12.20 -10.39
C TYR A 5 16.07 -11.51 -11.17
N THR A 6 15.87 -10.29 -11.66
CA THR A 6 16.92 -9.54 -12.38
C THR A 6 18.08 -9.18 -11.47
N LEU A 7 17.84 -8.76 -10.23
CA LEU A 7 18.88 -8.50 -9.23
C LEU A 7 19.63 -9.78 -8.84
N LEU A 8 18.95 -10.90 -8.72
CA LEU A 8 19.56 -12.18 -8.39
C LEU A 8 20.47 -12.68 -9.54
N ILE A 9 20.02 -12.57 -10.79
CA ILE A 9 20.80 -12.93 -11.98
C ILE A 9 22.03 -12.00 -12.11
N PHE A 10 21.85 -10.70 -11.90
CA PHE A 10 22.96 -9.74 -11.95
C PHE A 10 23.98 -9.99 -10.82
N GLY A 11 23.53 -10.31 -9.62
CA GLY A 11 24.39 -10.69 -8.51
C GLY A 11 25.19 -11.96 -8.79
N LEU A 12 24.56 -12.99 -9.31
CA LEU A 12 25.24 -14.25 -9.71
C LEU A 12 26.22 -14.03 -10.87
N ALA A 13 25.86 -13.23 -11.86
CA ALA A 13 26.74 -12.92 -13.00
C ALA A 13 27.97 -12.13 -12.55
N SER A 14 27.80 -11.13 -11.67
CA SER A 14 28.92 -10.32 -11.17
C SER A 14 29.90 -11.13 -10.30
N THR A 15 29.38 -12.00 -9.44
CA THR A 15 30.21 -12.90 -8.61
C THR A 15 30.94 -13.94 -9.46
N GLY A 16 30.29 -14.49 -10.48
CA GLY A 16 30.90 -15.42 -11.42
C GLY A 16 32.02 -14.77 -12.24
N LEU A 17 31.81 -13.53 -12.71
CA LEU A 17 32.81 -12.79 -13.45
C LEU A 17 34.00 -12.43 -12.55
N GLY A 18 33.74 -12.00 -11.30
CA GLY A 18 34.80 -11.71 -10.32
C GLY A 18 35.65 -12.94 -10.01
N ALA A 19 35.03 -14.09 -9.79
CA ALA A 19 35.72 -15.36 -9.57
C ALA A 19 36.55 -15.79 -10.80
N TYR A 20 36.04 -15.56 -12.01
CA TYR A 20 36.77 -15.86 -13.25
C TYR A 20 38.02 -14.98 -13.44
N LEU A 21 37.91 -13.68 -13.17
CA LEU A 21 39.02 -12.74 -13.30
C LEU A 21 40.12 -12.98 -12.26
N LEU A 22 39.75 -13.39 -11.05
CA LEU A 22 40.66 -13.63 -9.92
C LEU A 22 41.06 -15.11 -9.78
N ARG A 23 40.74 -15.96 -10.76
CA ARG A 23 40.94 -17.42 -10.70
C ARG A 23 42.40 -17.84 -10.35
N ALA A 24 43.38 -17.13 -10.88
CA ALA A 24 44.79 -17.47 -10.65
C ALA A 24 45.16 -17.21 -9.18
N ASP A 25 44.78 -16.06 -8.65
CA ASP A 25 45.02 -15.68 -7.27
C ASP A 25 44.22 -16.54 -6.28
N LEU A 26 42.98 -16.88 -6.63
CA LEU A 26 42.17 -17.81 -5.86
C LEU A 26 42.79 -19.21 -5.79
N ILE A 27 43.29 -19.76 -6.88
CA ILE A 27 43.96 -21.06 -6.90
C ILE A 27 45.22 -21.05 -6.04
N LEU A 28 46.01 -19.99 -6.08
CA LEU A 28 47.19 -19.82 -5.24
C LEU A 28 46.84 -19.65 -3.75
N PHE A 29 45.78 -18.91 -3.46
CA PHE A 29 45.24 -18.71 -2.11
C PHE A 29 44.73 -20.03 -1.50
N PHE A 30 43.91 -20.79 -2.26
CA PHE A 30 43.44 -22.10 -1.83
C PHE A 30 44.53 -23.16 -1.65
N LYS A 31 45.61 -23.08 -2.43
CA LYS A 31 46.78 -23.96 -2.24
C LYS A 31 47.59 -23.67 -0.98
N ARG A 32 47.59 -22.42 -0.53
CA ARG A 32 48.39 -21.96 0.62
C ARG A 32 47.69 -22.10 1.96
N GLN A 33 46.37 -21.99 1.98
CA GLN A 33 45.56 -22.07 3.22
C GLN A 33 44.38 -23.04 3.08
N LYS A 34 44.67 -24.33 2.94
CA LYS A 34 43.71 -25.38 2.55
C LYS A 34 42.51 -25.61 3.47
N GLY A 35 42.52 -25.17 4.71
CA GLY A 35 41.44 -25.41 5.66
C GLY A 35 40.59 -24.17 5.98
N GLU A 36 41.25 -23.09 6.32
CA GLU A 36 40.57 -21.86 6.77
C GLU A 36 39.80 -21.17 5.66
N ALA A 37 40.35 -21.09 4.45
CA ALA A 37 39.69 -20.47 3.31
C ALA A 37 38.40 -21.18 2.91
N ILE A 38 38.40 -22.52 2.96
CA ILE A 38 37.20 -23.31 2.68
C ILE A 38 36.13 -23.06 3.77
N ALA A 39 36.52 -23.03 5.03
CA ALA A 39 35.61 -22.78 6.15
C ALA A 39 34.95 -21.40 6.06
N TRP A 40 35.73 -20.36 5.75
CA TRP A 40 35.24 -19.00 5.54
C TRP A 40 34.32 -18.88 4.32
N SER A 41 34.65 -19.55 3.22
CA SER A 41 33.81 -19.54 2.00
C SER A 41 32.47 -20.22 2.23
N VAL A 42 32.45 -21.37 2.90
CA VAL A 42 31.22 -22.10 3.24
C VAL A 42 30.36 -21.28 4.22
N GLY A 43 30.99 -20.63 5.22
CA GLY A 43 30.32 -19.74 6.15
C GLY A 43 29.65 -18.56 5.44
N MET A 44 30.36 -17.92 4.52
CA MET A 44 29.85 -16.79 3.75
C MET A 44 28.65 -17.18 2.86
N ILE A 45 28.75 -18.33 2.17
CA ILE A 45 27.64 -18.88 1.38
C ILE A 45 26.44 -19.18 2.28
N GLY A 46 26.65 -19.76 3.46
CA GLY A 46 25.60 -20.02 4.45
C GLY A 46 24.88 -18.74 4.88
N ILE A 47 25.62 -17.67 5.16
CA ILE A 47 25.06 -16.36 5.53
C ILE A 47 24.22 -15.78 4.37
N VAL A 48 24.73 -15.80 3.13
CA VAL A 48 23.98 -15.30 1.96
C VAL A 48 22.67 -16.09 1.76
N VAL A 49 22.73 -17.41 1.84
CA VAL A 49 21.54 -18.27 1.77
C VAL A 49 20.53 -17.96 2.88
N ALA A 50 21.01 -17.74 4.10
CA ALA A 50 20.15 -17.39 5.23
C ALA A 50 19.50 -16.02 5.04
N ILE A 51 20.23 -15.02 4.55
CA ILE A 51 19.68 -13.68 4.24
C ILE A 51 18.63 -13.78 3.13
N CYS A 52 18.93 -14.50 2.05
CA CYS A 52 17.96 -14.71 0.95
C CYS A 52 16.69 -15.42 1.46
N TYR A 53 16.83 -16.46 2.28
CA TYR A 53 15.70 -17.16 2.87
C TYR A 53 14.85 -16.26 3.77
N LEU A 54 15.49 -15.48 4.63
CA LEU A 54 14.81 -14.52 5.50
C LEU A 54 14.09 -13.43 4.70
N SER A 55 14.71 -12.93 3.65
CA SER A 55 14.09 -11.91 2.78
C SER A 55 12.85 -12.43 2.04
N ILE A 56 12.83 -13.71 1.69
CA ILE A 56 11.66 -14.33 1.06
C ILE A 56 10.56 -14.61 2.10
N LYS A 57 10.93 -15.08 3.27
CA LYS A 57 9.99 -15.47 4.33
C LYS A 57 9.40 -14.27 5.07
N TYR A 58 10.18 -13.20 5.23
CA TYR A 58 9.80 -11.97 5.89
C TYR A 58 10.01 -10.80 4.92
N PRO A 59 9.05 -10.52 4.02
CA PRO A 59 9.16 -9.37 3.13
C PRO A 59 9.14 -8.09 3.96
N PHE A 60 10.31 -7.62 4.33
CA PHE A 60 10.49 -6.34 5.00
C PHE A 60 10.34 -5.24 3.94
N ARG A 61 9.17 -4.64 3.89
CA ARG A 61 8.89 -3.50 3.01
C ARG A 61 9.29 -2.23 3.75
N LEU A 62 10.41 -1.65 3.36
CA LEU A 62 10.75 -0.26 3.71
C LEU A 62 10.03 0.63 2.72
N ASP A 63 9.07 1.37 3.21
CA ASP A 63 8.45 2.44 2.42
C ASP A 63 9.42 3.61 2.37
N MET A 64 10.07 3.82 1.21
CA MET A 64 10.97 4.94 0.94
C MET A 64 10.29 6.03 0.12
N THR A 65 8.98 5.99 -0.03
CA THR A 65 8.24 7.02 -0.76
C THR A 65 8.05 8.26 0.11
N GLU A 66 8.23 9.44 -0.49
CA GLU A 66 7.98 10.75 0.14
C GLU A 66 6.49 10.97 0.44
N GLY A 67 5.85 10.12 1.19
CA GLY A 67 4.41 10.27 1.48
C GLY A 67 3.78 9.05 2.12
N ASP A 68 4.60 8.07 2.56
CA ASP A 68 4.12 6.86 3.26
C ASP A 68 2.90 6.19 2.59
N LEU A 69 2.89 6.14 1.24
CA LEU A 69 1.78 5.63 0.43
C LEU A 69 1.39 4.18 0.75
N TYR A 70 2.27 3.44 1.42
CA TYR A 70 2.06 2.05 1.82
C TYR A 70 1.93 1.87 3.34
N SER A 71 1.92 2.97 4.11
CA SER A 71 1.68 2.95 5.56
C SER A 71 0.62 3.98 5.91
N LEU A 72 -0.38 3.57 6.67
CA LEU A 72 -1.39 4.48 7.19
C LEU A 72 -0.82 5.26 8.38
N SER A 73 -1.21 6.51 8.52
CA SER A 73 -0.84 7.32 9.67
C SER A 73 -1.32 6.67 10.99
N PRO A 74 -0.60 6.87 12.10
CA PRO A 74 -1.02 6.34 13.40
C PRO A 74 -2.43 6.78 13.81
N ASP A 75 -2.86 7.97 13.36
CA ASP A 75 -4.18 8.50 13.65
C ASP A 75 -5.27 7.78 12.84
N THR A 76 -5.00 7.48 11.57
CA THR A 76 -5.89 6.67 10.72
C THR A 76 -6.03 5.25 11.27
N LEU A 77 -4.94 4.63 11.74
CA LEU A 77 -5.00 3.30 12.35
C LEU A 77 -5.88 3.29 13.60
N LYS A 78 -5.69 4.25 14.51
CA LYS A 78 -6.53 4.39 15.70
C LYS A 78 -8.00 4.63 15.36
N MET A 79 -8.26 5.43 14.32
CA MET A 79 -9.60 5.70 13.84
C MET A 79 -10.26 4.41 13.35
N LEU A 80 -9.56 3.59 12.56
CA LEU A 80 -10.06 2.33 12.04
C LEU A 80 -10.39 1.32 13.17
N GLU A 81 -9.63 1.29 14.25
CA GLU A 81 -9.90 0.47 15.43
C GLU A 81 -11.16 0.92 16.18
N THR A 82 -11.47 2.21 16.18
CA THR A 82 -12.58 2.82 16.93
C THR A 82 -13.86 3.01 16.12
N LEU A 83 -13.94 2.47 14.90
CA LEU A 83 -15.14 2.59 14.07
C LEU A 83 -16.39 2.03 14.79
N GLU A 84 -17.48 2.79 14.77
CA GLU A 84 -18.74 2.43 15.41
C GLU A 84 -19.58 1.51 14.54
N ALA A 85 -19.65 1.80 13.23
CA ALA A 85 -20.46 1.05 12.27
C ALA A 85 -19.60 0.56 11.08
N PRO A 86 -20.02 -0.54 10.41
CA PRO A 86 -19.34 -1.01 9.22
C PRO A 86 -19.48 -0.02 8.07
N VAL A 87 -18.39 0.14 7.31
CA VAL A 87 -18.31 1.04 6.16
C VAL A 87 -18.00 0.24 4.90
N HIS A 88 -18.83 0.39 3.88
CA HIS A 88 -18.59 -0.15 2.56
C HIS A 88 -18.11 0.96 1.62
N ILE A 89 -16.98 0.73 0.96
CA ILE A 89 -16.35 1.67 0.04
C ILE A 89 -16.47 1.12 -1.37
N THR A 90 -17.13 1.85 -2.26
CA THR A 90 -17.13 1.56 -3.69
C THR A 90 -16.24 2.59 -4.39
N PHE A 91 -15.07 2.18 -4.87
CA PHE A 91 -14.15 3.08 -5.57
C PHE A 91 -14.20 2.85 -7.09
N PHE A 92 -14.46 3.93 -7.81
CA PHE A 92 -14.46 3.95 -9.27
C PHE A 92 -13.11 4.43 -9.78
N TYR A 93 -12.32 3.52 -10.32
CA TYR A 93 -10.93 3.76 -10.68
C TYR A 93 -10.71 3.77 -12.21
N ASP A 94 -9.64 4.43 -12.62
CA ASP A 94 -9.02 4.33 -13.93
C ASP A 94 -7.79 3.40 -13.84
N PRO A 95 -7.41 2.67 -14.91
CA PRO A 95 -6.20 1.84 -14.93
C PRO A 95 -4.90 2.52 -14.50
N LEU A 96 -4.84 3.85 -14.56
CA LEU A 96 -3.69 4.64 -14.10
C LEU A 96 -3.68 4.88 -12.58
N MET A 97 -4.79 4.62 -11.87
CA MET A 97 -4.96 4.89 -10.43
C MET A 97 -4.65 3.66 -9.54
N ARG A 98 -3.66 2.84 -9.93
CA ARG A 98 -3.30 1.62 -9.18
C ARG A 98 -2.91 1.91 -7.74
N ASP A 99 -2.12 2.95 -7.51
CA ASP A 99 -1.65 3.33 -6.18
C ASP A 99 -2.83 3.67 -5.25
N THR A 100 -3.84 4.37 -5.79
CA THR A 100 -5.06 4.69 -5.03
C THR A 100 -5.88 3.44 -4.71
N VAL A 101 -5.96 2.48 -5.64
CA VAL A 101 -6.61 1.18 -5.40
C VAL A 101 -5.90 0.41 -4.28
N GLU A 102 -4.56 0.34 -4.34
CA GLU A 102 -3.74 -0.31 -3.31
C GLU A 102 -3.93 0.36 -1.95
N PHE A 103 -4.05 1.68 -1.92
CA PHE A 103 -4.30 2.44 -0.69
C PHE A 103 -5.66 2.09 -0.06
N TYR A 104 -6.74 2.03 -0.84
CA TYR A 104 -8.06 1.58 -0.32
C TYR A 104 -8.04 0.11 0.12
N GLN A 105 -7.31 -0.76 -0.58
CA GLN A 105 -7.11 -2.15 -0.16
C GLN A 105 -6.37 -2.23 1.18
N LEU A 106 -5.35 -1.38 1.36
CA LEU A 106 -4.62 -1.29 2.62
C LEU A 106 -5.56 -0.88 3.77
N ILE A 107 -6.38 0.16 3.59
CA ILE A 107 -7.38 0.57 4.59
C ILE A 107 -8.33 -0.58 4.94
N ALA A 108 -8.89 -1.25 3.93
CA ALA A 108 -9.80 -2.37 4.14
C ALA A 108 -9.12 -3.56 4.84
N SER A 109 -7.81 -3.78 4.62
CA SER A 109 -7.05 -4.84 5.27
C SER A 109 -6.77 -4.60 6.77
N LYS A 110 -6.89 -3.35 7.23
CA LYS A 110 -6.58 -2.95 8.61
C LYS A 110 -7.79 -2.99 9.56
N SER A 111 -9.01 -3.16 9.04
CA SER A 111 -10.22 -3.21 9.85
C SER A 111 -11.26 -4.15 9.23
N ASP A 112 -11.75 -5.09 10.01
CA ASP A 112 -12.83 -6.00 9.61
C ASP A 112 -14.18 -5.27 9.36
N LYS A 113 -14.26 -4.00 9.81
CA LYS A 113 -15.44 -3.15 9.61
C LYS A 113 -15.42 -2.37 8.31
N VAL A 114 -14.32 -2.41 7.55
CA VAL A 114 -14.19 -1.70 6.28
C VAL A 114 -14.09 -2.71 5.15
N THR A 115 -14.99 -2.59 4.18
CA THR A 115 -14.95 -3.38 2.94
C THR A 115 -14.78 -2.47 1.75
N ALA A 116 -14.01 -2.88 0.75
CA ALA A 116 -13.77 -2.09 -0.44
C ALA A 116 -14.05 -2.89 -1.71
N GLU A 117 -14.80 -2.29 -2.63
CA GLU A 117 -15.06 -2.80 -3.98
C GLU A 117 -14.53 -1.82 -5.02
N PHE A 118 -14.05 -2.35 -6.13
CA PHE A 118 -13.36 -1.58 -7.17
C PHE A 118 -14.04 -1.82 -8.52
N HIS A 119 -14.47 -0.72 -9.15
CA HIS A 119 -15.13 -0.76 -10.44
C HIS A 119 -14.48 0.20 -11.43
N ASP A 120 -14.28 -0.24 -12.65
CA ASP A 120 -13.96 0.63 -13.77
C ASP A 120 -15.29 1.18 -14.33
N PRO A 121 -15.51 2.51 -14.31
CA PRO A 121 -16.76 3.10 -14.78
C PRO A 121 -16.98 2.90 -16.28
N MET A 122 -15.93 2.69 -17.07
CA MET A 122 -16.02 2.40 -18.49
C MET A 122 -16.48 0.96 -18.75
N LEU A 123 -16.04 0.02 -17.92
CA LEU A 123 -16.44 -1.38 -18.01
C LEU A 123 -17.78 -1.66 -17.32
N ASN A 124 -18.13 -0.87 -16.29
CA ASN A 124 -19.33 -1.03 -15.48
C ASN A 124 -20.21 0.25 -15.45
N PRO A 125 -20.67 0.75 -16.61
CA PRO A 125 -21.39 2.03 -16.69
C PRO A 125 -22.76 1.99 -15.98
N SER A 126 -23.37 0.84 -15.84
CA SER A 126 -24.64 0.66 -15.12
C SER A 126 -24.48 0.90 -13.62
N ILE A 127 -23.40 0.41 -13.02
CA ILE A 127 -23.08 0.60 -11.59
C ILE A 127 -22.72 2.06 -11.33
N ALA A 128 -21.89 2.66 -12.20
CA ALA A 128 -21.50 4.06 -12.10
C ALA A 128 -22.73 4.98 -12.10
N ARG A 129 -23.66 4.79 -13.05
CA ARG A 129 -24.91 5.55 -13.13
C ARG A 129 -25.81 5.36 -11.92
N LEU A 130 -25.95 4.13 -11.43
CA LEU A 130 -26.75 3.81 -10.23
C LEU A 130 -26.23 4.56 -9.00
N LYS A 131 -24.91 4.65 -8.87
CA LYS A 131 -24.23 5.35 -7.77
C LYS A 131 -24.03 6.85 -8.01
N GLY A 132 -24.50 7.39 -9.16
CA GLY A 132 -24.35 8.80 -9.50
C GLY A 132 -22.92 9.26 -9.76
N VAL A 133 -22.05 8.32 -10.21
CA VAL A 133 -20.63 8.59 -10.48
C VAL A 133 -20.47 8.92 -11.95
N GLU A 134 -19.87 10.09 -12.23
CA GLU A 134 -19.61 10.59 -13.59
C GLU A 134 -18.15 10.37 -13.99
N PHE A 135 -17.21 10.33 -13.03
CA PHE A 135 -15.78 10.29 -13.30
C PHE A 135 -15.07 9.21 -12.51
N ALA A 136 -13.98 8.67 -13.07
CA ALA A 136 -13.03 7.87 -12.33
C ALA A 136 -12.34 8.71 -11.24
N GLY A 137 -11.90 8.05 -10.14
CA GLY A 137 -11.32 8.73 -8.98
C GLY A 137 -12.36 9.06 -7.90
N THR A 138 -13.61 8.66 -8.09
CA THR A 138 -14.69 8.86 -7.12
C THR A 138 -14.84 7.64 -6.22
N ALA A 139 -14.90 7.85 -4.90
CA ALA A 139 -15.24 6.84 -3.91
C ALA A 139 -16.60 7.14 -3.28
N ILE A 140 -17.44 6.12 -3.17
CA ILE A 140 -18.70 6.18 -2.44
C ILE A 140 -18.55 5.38 -1.16
N PHE A 141 -18.73 6.04 -0.03
CA PHE A 141 -18.74 5.43 1.30
C PHE A 141 -20.16 5.22 1.76
N GLU A 142 -20.50 4.02 2.15
CA GLU A 142 -21.84 3.66 2.60
C GLU A 142 -21.79 3.02 3.98
N SER A 143 -22.68 3.44 4.88
CA SER A 143 -22.84 2.88 6.21
C SER A 143 -24.27 3.06 6.68
N GLU A 144 -24.93 1.99 7.09
CA GLU A 144 -26.31 2.01 7.65
C GLU A 144 -27.32 2.78 6.78
N GLY A 145 -27.24 2.64 5.45
CA GLY A 145 -28.13 3.30 4.51
C GLY A 145 -27.81 4.78 4.22
N ARG A 146 -26.71 5.30 4.78
CA ARG A 146 -26.17 6.63 4.48
C ARG A 146 -25.09 6.51 3.41
N GLY A 147 -24.98 7.51 2.54
CA GLY A 147 -23.96 7.58 1.50
C GLY A 147 -23.16 8.88 1.57
N LEU A 148 -21.88 8.82 1.33
CA LEU A 148 -20.97 9.97 1.21
C LEU A 148 -20.06 9.77 0.01
N GLN A 149 -20.01 10.76 -0.87
CA GLN A 149 -19.10 10.77 -1.99
C GLN A 149 -17.80 11.51 -1.63
N VAL A 150 -16.67 10.90 -1.95
CA VAL A 150 -15.32 11.45 -1.74
C VAL A 150 -14.57 11.39 -3.05
N ASN A 151 -14.06 12.53 -3.50
CA ASN A 151 -13.39 12.68 -4.81
C ASN A 151 -11.89 12.99 -4.67
N THR A 152 -11.35 12.93 -3.45
CA THR A 152 -9.95 13.25 -3.17
C THR A 152 -9.17 12.00 -2.78
N PRO A 153 -7.92 11.83 -3.28
CA PRO A 153 -7.10 10.67 -2.96
C PRO A 153 -6.31 10.84 -1.64
N HIS A 154 -6.50 11.94 -0.90
CA HIS A 154 -5.73 12.21 0.31
C HIS A 154 -6.21 11.35 1.49
N GLU A 155 -5.27 10.76 2.22
CA GLU A 155 -5.55 9.92 3.39
C GLU A 155 -6.45 10.61 4.41
N SER A 156 -6.20 11.89 4.70
CA SER A 156 -7.00 12.68 5.65
C SER A 156 -8.46 12.78 5.26
N ASP A 157 -8.75 12.98 3.96
CA ASP A 157 -10.12 13.12 3.48
C ASP A 157 -10.86 11.79 3.48
N ILE A 158 -10.15 10.72 3.13
CA ILE A 158 -10.66 9.35 3.18
C ILE A 158 -10.96 8.94 4.63
N ALA A 159 -10.01 9.16 5.56
CA ALA A 159 -10.19 8.87 6.96
C ALA A 159 -11.35 9.67 7.59
N ASN A 160 -11.42 10.97 7.31
CA ASN A 160 -12.52 11.82 7.75
C ASN A 160 -13.86 11.38 7.14
N GLY A 161 -13.89 10.96 5.89
CA GLY A 161 -15.08 10.44 5.21
C GLY A 161 -15.59 9.16 5.88
N ILE A 162 -14.71 8.21 6.16
CA ILE A 162 -15.02 6.96 6.87
C ILE A 162 -15.56 7.27 8.27
N LEU A 163 -14.90 8.16 9.02
CA LEU A 163 -15.31 8.53 10.36
C LEU A 163 -16.68 9.21 10.37
N LYS A 164 -16.90 10.14 9.44
CA LYS A 164 -18.17 10.87 9.31
C LYS A 164 -19.33 9.95 9.01
N ILE A 165 -19.16 9.00 8.08
CA ILE A 165 -20.23 8.10 7.68
C ILE A 165 -20.52 7.04 8.75
N SER A 166 -19.50 6.54 9.47
CA SER A 166 -19.65 5.56 10.53
C SER A 166 -20.36 6.10 11.77
N ARG A 167 -20.08 7.36 12.14
CA ARG A 167 -20.70 8.02 13.32
C ARG A 167 -22.10 8.54 13.07
N GLY A 168 -22.50 8.68 11.82
CA GLY A 168 -23.83 9.20 11.48
C GLY A 168 -24.10 10.63 11.91
N ILE A 169 -23.05 11.42 12.16
CA ILE A 169 -23.20 12.80 12.62
C ILE A 169 -23.72 13.65 11.46
N GLN A 170 -24.99 14.00 11.50
CA GLN A 170 -25.51 15.10 10.68
C GLN A 170 -25.10 16.41 11.32
N GLN A 171 -24.16 17.09 10.69
CA GLN A 171 -23.85 18.46 11.09
C GLN A 171 -25.00 19.37 10.66
N THR A 172 -25.73 19.91 11.62
CA THR A 172 -26.77 20.91 11.36
C THR A 172 -26.11 22.30 11.45
N ILE A 173 -26.10 23.02 10.35
CA ILE A 173 -25.69 24.42 10.33
C ILE A 173 -26.94 25.23 10.65
N CYS A 174 -26.91 25.94 11.80
CA CYS A 174 -27.98 26.86 12.17
C CYS A 174 -27.57 28.27 11.77
N PHE A 175 -28.37 28.90 10.91
CA PHE A 175 -28.23 30.32 10.62
C PHE A 175 -29.08 31.11 11.61
N LEU A 176 -28.49 32.11 12.25
CA LEU A 176 -29.21 33.09 13.05
C LEU A 176 -29.73 34.16 12.11
N ASP A 177 -31.05 34.24 11.96
CA ASP A 177 -31.71 35.29 11.19
C ASP A 177 -32.22 36.37 12.16
N GLY A 178 -32.16 37.62 11.75
CA GLY A 178 -32.80 38.72 12.48
C GLY A 178 -31.89 39.80 13.06
N HIS A 179 -30.56 39.76 12.82
CA HIS A 179 -29.61 40.80 13.33
C HIS A 179 -29.01 41.67 12.18
N GLY A 180 -29.64 41.75 11.00
CA GLY A 180 -29.15 42.58 9.89
C GLY A 180 -28.01 41.98 9.11
N GLU A 181 -27.82 40.66 9.20
CA GLU A 181 -26.91 39.89 8.34
C GLU A 181 -27.50 39.68 6.95
N PRO A 182 -26.67 39.62 5.88
CA PRO A 182 -27.15 39.33 4.54
C PRO A 182 -27.75 37.92 4.49
N ASP A 183 -28.88 37.78 3.77
CA ASP A 183 -29.49 36.49 3.47
C ASP A 183 -28.48 35.53 2.84
N PRO A 184 -28.48 34.23 3.20
CA PRO A 184 -27.55 33.22 2.71
C PRO A 184 -27.71 32.92 1.21
#